data_02daa61c36e671db89a5451aa5f7f85f
#
_entry.id   02daa61c36e671db89a5451aa5f7f85f
#
_cell.length_a   1.000
_cell.length_b   1.000
_cell.length_c   1.000
_cell.angle_alpha   90.00
_cell.angle_beta   90.00
_cell.angle_gamma   90.00
#
_symmetry.space_group_name_H-M   'P 1'
#
loop_
_entity.id
_entity.type
_entity.pdbx_description
1 polymer ?
#
loop_
_entity_poly.entity_id
_entity_poly.type
_entity_poly.pdbx_seq_one_letter_code
_entity_poly.pdbx_strand_id
1 'polypeptide(L)'
;MLTEKRIKEAETNLKSYLKEGLIKKTAFNQNIFNILKRNAQESLNVANFLNENNRSSLWIIVCSYYSMFYLANALLYKLGYKIGSKISHKVTSDALIVFARNKIKKSLLEEYEELKDEALATIKSEELIEFLDYERKKRSFIQYETPEEIKISKVKTSLERAKEFMLQISKILEE
;
A
#
# COMPACT_ATOMS: atom_id res chain seq x y z
N MET A 1 11.82 5.59 8.27
CA MET A 1 13.19 5.89 7.72
C MET A 1 13.84 4.59 7.27
N LEU A 2 14.34 4.52 6.04
CA LEU A 2 15.01 3.35 5.49
C LEU A 2 16.47 3.26 6.02
N THR A 3 16.65 2.50 7.09
CA THR A 3 17.95 2.27 7.76
C THR A 3 18.59 0.99 7.24
N GLU A 4 19.91 0.82 7.47
CA GLU A 4 20.62 -0.43 7.16
C GLU A 4 19.99 -1.64 7.87
N LYS A 5 19.52 -1.45 9.12
CA LYS A 5 18.80 -2.49 9.87
C LYS A 5 17.54 -2.91 9.13
N ARG A 6 16.74 -1.95 8.63
CA ARG A 6 15.51 -2.23 7.88
C ARG A 6 15.78 -2.95 6.57
N ILE A 7 16.87 -2.59 5.88
CA ILE A 7 17.30 -3.26 4.64
C ILE A 7 17.69 -4.71 4.92
N LYS A 8 18.51 -4.97 5.94
CA LYS A 8 18.91 -6.35 6.34
C LYS A 8 17.70 -7.20 6.76
N GLU A 9 16.75 -6.59 7.45
CA GLU A 9 15.47 -7.25 7.80
C GLU A 9 14.69 -7.64 6.55
N ALA A 10 14.52 -6.74 5.59
CA ALA A 10 13.85 -7.02 4.32
C ALA A 10 14.53 -8.14 3.54
N GLU A 11 15.87 -8.13 3.48
CA GLU A 11 16.67 -9.17 2.82
C GLU A 11 16.49 -10.54 3.49
N THR A 12 16.41 -10.58 4.82
CA THR A 12 16.18 -11.81 5.58
C THR A 12 14.76 -12.34 5.36
N ASN A 13 13.77 -11.46 5.48
CA ASN A 13 12.37 -11.80 5.26
C ASN A 13 12.14 -12.34 3.84
N LEU A 14 12.75 -11.70 2.84
CA LEU A 14 12.59 -12.09 1.44
C LEU A 14 13.07 -13.50 1.16
N LYS A 15 14.15 -13.98 1.82
CA LYS A 15 14.61 -15.37 1.73
C LYS A 15 13.55 -16.35 2.21
N SER A 16 12.89 -16.05 3.32
CA SER A 16 11.76 -16.86 3.84
C SER A 16 10.58 -16.81 2.87
N TYR A 17 10.21 -15.63 2.37
CA TYR A 17 9.09 -15.49 1.44
C TYR A 17 9.27 -16.26 0.14
N LEU A 18 10.48 -16.29 -0.39
CA LEU A 18 10.81 -17.11 -1.57
C LEU A 18 10.70 -18.62 -1.26
N LYS A 19 11.17 -19.05 -0.09
CA LYS A 19 11.08 -20.45 0.36
C LYS A 19 9.62 -20.87 0.60
N GLU A 20 8.83 -20.01 1.19
CA GLU A 20 7.41 -20.26 1.50
C GLU A 20 6.47 -20.03 0.31
N GLY A 21 6.98 -19.52 -0.81
CA GLY A 21 6.18 -19.25 -2.01
C GLY A 21 5.26 -18.04 -1.90
N LEU A 22 5.51 -17.16 -0.93
CA LEU A 22 4.77 -15.88 -0.77
C LEU A 22 5.14 -14.86 -1.86
N ILE A 23 6.33 -15.00 -2.42
CA ILE A 23 6.80 -14.34 -3.64
C ILE A 23 7.44 -15.40 -4.53
N LYS A 24 7.20 -15.33 -5.83
CA LYS A 24 7.70 -16.30 -6.80
C LYS A 24 8.28 -15.61 -8.01
N LYS A 25 9.33 -16.21 -8.61
CA LYS A 25 9.75 -15.84 -9.96
C LYS A 25 8.65 -16.21 -10.94
N THR A 26 8.41 -15.37 -11.94
CA THR A 26 7.37 -15.57 -12.95
C THR A 26 7.83 -15.03 -14.30
N ALA A 27 7.35 -15.65 -15.38
CA ALA A 27 7.46 -15.08 -16.69
C ALA A 27 6.55 -13.84 -16.80
N PHE A 28 6.98 -12.85 -17.58
CA PHE A 28 6.19 -11.66 -17.83
C PHE A 28 4.93 -11.98 -18.63
N ASN A 29 3.80 -11.41 -18.24
CA ASN A 29 2.55 -11.47 -18.96
C ASN A 29 1.93 -10.08 -19.05
N GLN A 30 1.76 -9.57 -20.25
CA GLN A 30 1.29 -8.22 -20.52
C GLN A 30 -0.10 -7.95 -19.93
N ASN A 31 -1.00 -8.92 -19.93
CA ASN A 31 -2.36 -8.73 -19.40
C ASN A 31 -2.35 -8.54 -17.89
N ILE A 32 -1.55 -9.32 -17.15
CA ILE A 32 -1.42 -9.17 -15.69
C ILE A 32 -0.80 -7.81 -15.37
N PHE A 33 0.25 -7.43 -16.10
CA PHE A 33 0.90 -6.14 -15.93
C PHE A 33 -0.08 -4.98 -16.16
N ASN A 34 -0.87 -5.04 -17.24
CA ASN A 34 -1.88 -4.03 -17.55
C ASN A 34 -2.98 -3.95 -16.49
N ILE A 35 -3.41 -5.09 -15.93
CA ILE A 35 -4.38 -5.12 -14.81
C ILE A 35 -3.82 -4.39 -13.60
N LEU A 36 -2.57 -4.66 -13.22
CA LEU A 36 -1.93 -3.99 -12.07
C LEU A 36 -1.83 -2.47 -12.29
N LYS A 37 -1.41 -2.03 -13.47
CA LYS A 37 -1.35 -0.60 -13.82
C LYS A 37 -2.74 0.06 -13.79
N ARG A 38 -3.74 -0.60 -14.37
CA ARG A 38 -5.12 -0.11 -14.37
C ARG A 38 -5.65 0.03 -12.94
N ASN A 39 -5.49 -0.99 -12.11
CA ASN A 39 -5.95 -0.94 -10.72
C ASN A 39 -5.25 0.18 -9.93
N ALA A 40 -3.96 0.42 -10.18
CA ALA A 40 -3.24 1.54 -9.59
C ALA A 40 -3.86 2.89 -10.00
N GLN A 41 -4.13 3.08 -11.28
CA GLN A 41 -4.73 4.32 -11.79
C GLN A 41 -6.17 4.51 -11.29
N GLU A 42 -6.99 3.47 -11.30
CA GLU A 42 -8.35 3.52 -10.79
C GLU A 42 -8.39 3.87 -9.30
N SER A 43 -7.50 3.28 -8.49
CA SER A 43 -7.37 3.62 -7.06
C SER A 43 -7.03 5.11 -6.87
N LEU A 44 -6.09 5.65 -7.66
CA LEU A 44 -5.74 7.07 -7.59
C LEU A 44 -6.90 7.97 -8.02
N ASN A 45 -7.63 7.59 -9.07
CA ASN A 45 -8.79 8.33 -9.54
C ASN A 45 -9.90 8.41 -8.45
N VAL A 46 -10.15 7.29 -7.76
CA VAL A 46 -11.09 7.26 -6.63
C VAL A 46 -10.62 8.17 -5.50
N ALA A 47 -9.34 8.13 -5.12
CA ALA A 47 -8.79 9.00 -4.09
C ALA A 47 -8.94 10.50 -4.45
N ASN A 48 -8.65 10.88 -5.70
CA ASN A 48 -8.86 12.24 -6.20
C ASN A 48 -10.34 12.65 -6.15
N PHE A 49 -11.24 11.81 -6.67
CA PHE A 49 -12.67 12.07 -6.67
C PHE A 49 -13.22 12.31 -5.25
N LEU A 50 -12.83 11.47 -4.30
CA LEU A 50 -13.25 11.61 -2.90
C LEU A 50 -12.71 12.90 -2.29
N ASN A 51 -11.46 13.28 -2.59
CA ASN A 51 -10.84 14.50 -2.10
C ASN A 51 -11.51 15.76 -2.68
N GLU A 52 -11.75 15.79 -3.99
CA GLU A 52 -12.41 16.93 -4.68
C GLU A 52 -13.85 17.16 -4.19
N ASN A 53 -14.52 16.10 -3.78
CA ASN A 53 -15.89 16.16 -3.27
C ASN A 53 -15.97 16.18 -1.74
N ASN A 54 -14.86 16.41 -1.03
CA ASN A 54 -14.77 16.46 0.43
C ASN A 54 -15.44 15.23 1.10
N ARG A 55 -15.21 14.05 0.55
CA ARG A 55 -15.73 12.78 1.06
C ARG A 55 -14.69 12.08 1.94
N SER A 56 -15.11 11.08 2.62
CA SER A 56 -14.38 10.15 3.49
C SER A 56 -12.84 10.24 3.48
N SER A 57 -12.26 10.96 4.44
CA SER A 57 -10.81 11.08 4.64
C SER A 57 -10.11 9.72 4.72
N LEU A 58 -10.75 8.77 5.38
CA LEU A 58 -10.30 7.38 5.49
C LEU A 58 -10.09 6.74 4.12
N TRP A 59 -11.11 6.75 3.26
CA TRP A 59 -11.03 6.13 1.95
C TRP A 59 -10.08 6.85 1.01
N ILE A 60 -9.83 8.15 1.19
CA ILE A 60 -8.78 8.86 0.44
C ILE A 60 -7.41 8.27 0.78
N ILE A 61 -7.08 8.08 2.06
CA ILE A 61 -5.81 7.48 2.50
C ILE A 61 -5.68 6.04 1.99
N VAL A 62 -6.72 5.24 2.15
CA VAL A 62 -6.74 3.84 1.72
C VAL A 62 -6.55 3.72 0.20
N CYS A 63 -7.32 4.46 -0.59
CA CYS A 63 -7.21 4.44 -2.06
C CYS A 63 -5.86 4.99 -2.55
N SER A 64 -5.31 6.03 -1.89
CA SER A 64 -3.96 6.54 -2.17
C SER A 64 -2.91 5.46 -1.95
N TYR A 65 -2.98 4.73 -0.83
CA TYR A 65 -2.09 3.61 -0.58
C TYR A 65 -2.25 2.49 -1.61
N TYR A 66 -3.48 2.08 -1.93
CA TYR A 66 -3.70 1.02 -2.91
C TYR A 66 -3.22 1.37 -4.31
N SER A 67 -3.25 2.65 -4.71
CA SER A 67 -2.64 3.08 -5.97
C SER A 67 -1.13 2.79 -6.00
N MET A 68 -0.42 3.11 -4.92
CA MET A 68 1.00 2.82 -4.77
C MET A 68 1.26 1.31 -4.69
N PHE A 69 0.43 0.56 -3.96
CA PHE A 69 0.56 -0.88 -3.80
C PHE A 69 0.44 -1.64 -5.13
N TYR A 70 -0.57 -1.33 -5.94
CA TYR A 70 -0.73 -1.97 -7.25
C TYR A 70 0.40 -1.61 -8.21
N LEU A 71 0.86 -0.36 -8.21
CA LEU A 71 1.96 0.04 -9.07
C LEU A 71 3.30 -0.56 -8.63
N ALA A 72 3.53 -0.68 -7.32
CA ALA A 72 4.67 -1.41 -6.75
C ALA A 72 4.69 -2.88 -7.21
N ASN A 73 3.52 -3.53 -7.18
CA ASN A 73 3.37 -4.89 -7.69
C ASN A 73 3.60 -4.97 -9.21
N ALA A 74 3.20 -3.96 -9.99
CA ALA A 74 3.50 -3.90 -11.43
C ALA A 74 5.02 -3.80 -11.68
N LEU A 75 5.73 -2.99 -10.89
CA LEU A 75 7.18 -2.90 -10.98
C LEU A 75 7.86 -4.22 -10.61
N LEU A 76 7.49 -4.84 -9.51
CA LEU A 76 8.04 -6.15 -9.10
C LEU A 76 7.73 -7.22 -10.15
N TYR A 77 6.56 -7.16 -10.77
CA TYR A 77 6.17 -8.07 -11.84
C TYR A 77 7.01 -7.87 -13.11
N LYS A 78 7.30 -6.62 -13.49
CA LYS A 78 8.25 -6.31 -14.58
C LYS A 78 9.65 -6.81 -14.27
N LEU A 79 10.05 -6.81 -12.98
CA LEU A 79 11.33 -7.38 -12.51
C LEU A 79 11.32 -8.92 -12.41
N GLY A 80 10.23 -9.59 -12.80
CA GLY A 80 10.11 -11.05 -12.82
C GLY A 80 9.64 -11.68 -11.53
N TYR A 81 8.97 -10.92 -10.64
CA TYR A 81 8.46 -11.41 -9.37
C TYR A 81 6.96 -11.21 -9.23
N LYS A 82 6.25 -12.26 -8.81
CA LYS A 82 4.82 -12.22 -8.49
C LYS A 82 4.61 -12.38 -6.99
N ILE A 83 3.89 -11.45 -6.39
CA ILE A 83 3.50 -11.50 -4.97
C ILE A 83 2.26 -12.39 -4.81
N GLY A 84 2.26 -13.24 -3.78
CA GLY A 84 1.10 -14.04 -3.38
C GLY A 84 0.07 -13.22 -2.60
N SER A 85 -1.07 -13.84 -2.26
CA SER A 85 -2.16 -13.16 -1.54
C SER A 85 -1.93 -13.04 -0.03
N LYS A 86 -1.15 -13.94 0.58
CA LYS A 86 -0.89 -13.90 2.02
C LYS A 86 0.13 -12.82 2.36
N ILE A 87 -0.16 -12.04 3.39
CA ILE A 87 0.70 -10.93 3.89
C ILE A 87 1.29 -10.06 2.77
N SER A 88 0.53 -9.89 1.68
CA SER A 88 0.98 -9.27 0.43
C SER A 88 1.56 -7.85 0.65
N HIS A 89 0.98 -7.07 1.55
CA HIS A 89 1.45 -5.71 1.86
C HIS A 89 2.88 -5.70 2.43
N LYS A 90 3.17 -6.60 3.36
CA LYS A 90 4.51 -6.75 3.94
C LYS A 90 5.50 -7.30 2.92
N VAL A 91 5.11 -8.32 2.16
CA VAL A 91 5.94 -8.93 1.11
C VAL A 91 6.29 -7.92 0.03
N THR A 92 5.32 -7.10 -0.41
CA THR A 92 5.57 -6.05 -1.41
C THR A 92 6.55 -5.00 -0.89
N SER A 93 6.38 -4.53 0.35
CA SER A 93 7.28 -3.55 0.96
C SER A 93 8.73 -4.07 1.04
N ASP A 94 8.93 -5.28 1.57
CA ASP A 94 10.26 -5.89 1.66
C ASP A 94 10.87 -6.15 0.26
N ALA A 95 10.06 -6.60 -0.70
CA ALA A 95 10.51 -6.84 -2.07
C ALA A 95 10.92 -5.55 -2.79
N LEU A 96 10.20 -4.44 -2.60
CA LEU A 96 10.60 -3.13 -3.14
C LEU A 96 11.95 -2.70 -2.59
N ILE A 97 12.17 -2.82 -1.28
CA ILE A 97 13.45 -2.47 -0.65
C ILE A 97 14.59 -3.31 -1.23
N VAL A 98 14.37 -4.60 -1.46
CA VAL A 98 15.45 -5.47 -1.93
C VAL A 98 15.68 -5.36 -3.43
N PHE A 99 14.64 -5.36 -4.25
CA PHE A 99 14.77 -5.46 -5.70
C PHE A 99 14.75 -4.12 -6.43
N ALA A 100 14.17 -3.09 -5.82
CA ALA A 100 13.94 -1.83 -6.51
C ALA A 100 14.65 -0.62 -5.87
N ARG A 101 15.29 -0.75 -4.69
CA ARG A 101 15.91 0.38 -3.98
C ARG A 101 16.97 1.15 -4.81
N ASN A 102 17.63 0.49 -5.75
CA ASN A 102 18.63 1.13 -6.62
C ASN A 102 17.98 1.86 -7.82
N LYS A 103 16.70 1.67 -8.06
CA LYS A 103 15.93 2.27 -9.16
C LYS A 103 14.97 3.36 -8.67
N ILE A 104 14.65 3.35 -7.38
CA ILE A 104 13.67 4.24 -6.75
C ILE A 104 14.40 5.15 -5.76
N LYS A 105 14.03 6.42 -5.71
CA LYS A 105 14.54 7.34 -4.70
C LYS A 105 14.21 6.82 -3.30
N LYS A 106 15.17 6.94 -2.37
CA LYS A 106 14.99 6.50 -0.99
C LYS A 106 13.76 7.10 -0.32
N SER A 107 13.48 8.40 -0.55
CA SER A 107 12.30 9.08 -0.02
C SER A 107 10.99 8.40 -0.43
N LEU A 108 10.87 7.96 -1.69
CA LEU A 108 9.66 7.29 -2.17
C LEU A 108 9.43 5.93 -1.51
N LEU A 109 10.49 5.20 -1.17
CA LEU A 109 10.37 3.94 -0.42
C LEU A 109 9.93 4.22 1.02
N GLU A 110 10.46 5.27 1.64
CA GLU A 110 10.07 5.70 2.98
C GLU A 110 8.60 6.15 3.01
N GLU A 111 8.19 6.96 2.05
CA GLU A 111 6.81 7.42 1.89
C GLU A 111 5.83 6.26 1.63
N TYR A 112 6.26 5.26 0.86
CA TYR A 112 5.49 4.04 0.65
C TYR A 112 5.26 3.28 1.97
N GLU A 113 6.31 3.10 2.78
CA GLU A 113 6.18 2.41 4.07
C GLU A 113 5.29 3.18 5.04
N GLU A 114 5.45 4.49 5.14
CA GLU A 114 4.64 5.35 6.02
C GLU A 114 3.16 5.30 5.63
N LEU A 115 2.85 5.48 4.34
CA LEU A 115 1.46 5.46 3.88
C LEU A 115 0.83 4.06 4.00
N LYS A 116 1.62 3.01 3.78
CA LYS A 116 1.18 1.62 4.04
C LYS A 116 0.76 1.44 5.51
N ASP A 117 1.60 1.87 6.43
CA ASP A 117 1.34 1.69 7.86
C ASP A 117 0.13 2.52 8.30
N GLU A 118 -0.02 3.74 7.78
CA GLU A 118 -1.18 4.61 8.04
C GLU A 118 -2.48 3.98 7.51
N ALA A 119 -2.49 3.53 6.25
CA ALA A 119 -3.67 2.92 5.64
C ALA A 119 -4.08 1.62 6.33
N LEU A 120 -3.11 0.76 6.67
CA LEU A 120 -3.40 -0.51 7.35
C LEU A 120 -3.84 -0.30 8.79
N ALA A 121 -3.32 0.70 9.50
CA ALA A 121 -3.81 1.06 10.84
C ALA A 121 -5.24 1.57 10.79
N THR A 122 -5.56 2.37 9.77
CA THR A 122 -6.90 2.92 9.54
C THR A 122 -7.92 1.81 9.27
N ILE A 123 -7.60 0.85 8.37
CA ILE A 123 -8.47 -0.31 8.08
C ILE A 123 -8.67 -1.17 9.32
N LYS A 124 -7.61 -1.46 10.07
CA LYS A 124 -7.71 -2.27 11.29
C LYS A 124 -8.57 -1.62 12.36
N SER A 125 -8.55 -0.30 12.46
CA SER A 125 -9.43 0.43 13.39
C SER A 125 -10.90 0.26 13.01
N GLU A 126 -11.24 0.27 11.72
CA GLU A 126 -12.62 0.02 11.26
C GLU A 126 -13.06 -1.43 11.45
N GLU A 127 -12.21 -2.40 11.09
CA GLU A 127 -12.50 -3.82 11.37
C GLU A 127 -12.74 -4.07 12.87
N LEU A 128 -11.99 -3.39 13.74
CA LEU A 128 -12.19 -3.46 15.18
C LEU A 128 -13.52 -2.83 15.59
N ILE A 129 -13.93 -1.73 14.99
CA ILE A 129 -15.20 -1.06 15.23
C ILE A 129 -16.36 -1.95 14.77
N GLU A 130 -16.29 -2.55 13.57
CA GLU A 130 -17.28 -3.49 13.07
C GLU A 130 -17.40 -4.74 13.96
N PHE A 131 -16.28 -5.28 14.43
CA PHE A 131 -16.26 -6.38 15.37
C PHE A 131 -16.89 -5.99 16.71
N LEU A 132 -16.56 -4.82 17.23
CA LEU A 132 -17.16 -4.27 18.47
C LEU A 132 -18.66 -4.00 18.28
N ASP A 133 -19.09 -3.49 17.11
CA ASP A 133 -20.51 -3.28 16.80
C ASP A 133 -21.28 -4.60 16.64
N TYR A 134 -20.65 -5.64 16.10
CA TYR A 134 -21.23 -6.98 16.05
C TYR A 134 -21.42 -7.57 17.45
N GLU A 135 -20.41 -7.47 18.32
CA GLU A 135 -20.51 -7.88 19.74
C GLU A 135 -21.48 -6.99 20.54
N ARG A 136 -21.59 -5.72 20.18
CA ARG A 136 -22.48 -4.73 20.78
C ARG A 136 -23.97 -4.97 20.47
N LYS A 137 -24.30 -5.43 19.26
CA LYS A 137 -25.66 -5.91 18.93
C LYS A 137 -26.08 -7.08 19.80
N LYS A 138 -25.14 -7.78 20.41
CA LYS A 138 -25.39 -8.81 21.44
C LYS A 138 -25.50 -8.25 22.86
N ARG A 139 -24.97 -7.04 23.16
CA ARG A 139 -25.00 -6.41 24.49
C ARG A 139 -25.25 -4.92 24.32
N SER A 140 -26.46 -4.47 24.58
CA SER A 140 -26.81 -3.05 24.64
C SER A 140 -25.97 -2.31 25.67
N PHE A 141 -25.49 -1.13 25.33
CA PHE A 141 -24.78 -0.11 26.12
C PHE A 141 -23.24 -0.21 26.18
N ILE A 142 -22.55 0.61 25.36
CA ILE A 142 -21.29 1.26 25.74
C ILE A 142 -21.14 2.57 24.92
N GLN A 143 -20.61 3.63 25.58
CA GLN A 143 -20.37 4.98 25.05
C GLN A 143 -19.35 4.98 23.89
N TYR A 144 -19.62 5.82 22.87
CA TYR A 144 -18.74 6.09 21.76
C TYR A 144 -17.50 6.87 22.21
N GLU A 145 -16.30 6.29 22.07
CA GLU A 145 -15.14 7.10 21.76
C GLU A 145 -15.14 7.32 20.23
N THR A 146 -15.28 8.55 19.84
CA THR A 146 -15.20 8.97 18.43
C THR A 146 -13.82 8.57 17.90
N PRO A 147 -13.70 7.89 16.74
CA PRO A 147 -12.40 7.71 16.10
C PRO A 147 -11.72 9.05 15.96
N GLU A 148 -10.41 9.12 16.28
CA GLU A 148 -9.64 10.35 16.09
C GLU A 148 -9.91 10.91 14.70
N GLU A 149 -10.43 12.13 14.61
CA GLU A 149 -10.67 12.79 13.32
C GLU A 149 -9.38 12.76 12.52
N ILE A 150 -9.40 12.05 11.40
CA ILE A 150 -8.23 12.00 10.51
C ILE A 150 -7.97 13.43 10.06
N LYS A 151 -6.81 13.97 10.45
CA LYS A 151 -6.44 15.36 10.14
C LYS A 151 -6.43 15.57 8.63
N ILE A 152 -7.08 16.60 8.15
CA ILE A 152 -7.15 17.00 6.73
C ILE A 152 -5.73 17.09 6.11
N SER A 153 -4.73 17.53 6.91
CA SER A 153 -3.33 17.54 6.49
C SER A 153 -2.79 16.16 6.11
N LYS A 154 -3.18 15.10 6.83
CA LYS A 154 -2.77 13.71 6.50
C LYS A 154 -3.37 13.25 5.19
N VAL A 155 -4.65 13.53 4.96
CA VAL A 155 -5.35 13.20 3.70
C VAL A 155 -4.62 13.81 2.51
N LYS A 156 -4.33 15.12 2.57
CA LYS A 156 -3.62 15.82 1.50
C LYS A 156 -2.22 15.24 1.26
N THR A 157 -1.47 15.00 2.33
CA THR A 157 -0.13 14.41 2.25
C THR A 157 -0.17 13.01 1.64
N SER A 158 -1.13 12.17 2.03
CA SER A 158 -1.28 10.81 1.48
C SER A 158 -1.56 10.83 -0.01
N LEU A 159 -2.42 11.73 -0.46
CA LEU A 159 -2.76 11.87 -1.88
C LEU A 159 -1.57 12.41 -2.71
N GLU A 160 -0.82 13.38 -2.19
CA GLU A 160 0.37 13.93 -2.85
C GLU A 160 1.48 12.86 -2.97
N ARG A 161 1.74 12.10 -1.94
CA ARG A 161 2.67 10.96 -1.96
C ARG A 161 2.28 9.92 -3.00
N ALA A 162 1.00 9.57 -3.08
CA ALA A 162 0.50 8.64 -4.08
C ALA A 162 0.73 9.15 -5.51
N LYS A 163 0.45 10.42 -5.78
CA LYS A 163 0.68 11.05 -7.10
C LYS A 163 2.16 11.03 -7.48
N GLU A 164 3.05 11.41 -6.56
CA GLU A 164 4.50 11.41 -6.82
C GLU A 164 5.02 9.98 -7.05
N PHE A 165 4.61 9.02 -6.23
CA PHE A 165 4.96 7.62 -6.42
C PHE A 165 4.50 7.09 -7.79
N MET A 166 3.24 7.37 -8.16
CA MET A 166 2.69 6.99 -9.46
C MET A 166 3.51 7.57 -10.61
N LEU A 167 3.86 8.87 -10.53
CA LEU A 167 4.65 9.52 -11.56
C LEU A 167 6.05 8.90 -11.70
N GLN A 168 6.76 8.69 -10.61
CA GLN A 168 8.13 8.19 -10.62
C GLN A 168 8.21 6.72 -11.03
N ILE A 169 7.32 5.88 -10.51
CA ILE A 169 7.31 4.47 -10.89
C ILE A 169 6.85 4.27 -12.33
N SER A 170 5.89 5.06 -12.82
CA SER A 170 5.48 4.98 -14.23
C SER A 170 6.64 5.26 -15.18
N LYS A 171 7.50 6.23 -14.89
CA LYS A 171 8.72 6.49 -15.69
C LYS A 171 9.65 5.28 -15.73
N ILE A 172 9.88 4.62 -14.59
CA ILE A 172 10.71 3.41 -14.53
C ILE A 172 10.08 2.24 -15.32
N LEU A 173 8.74 2.19 -15.37
CA LEU A 173 8.02 1.15 -16.11
C LEU A 173 8.04 1.37 -17.64
N GLU A 174 8.33 2.56 -18.11
CA GLU A 174 8.44 2.90 -19.54
C GLU A 174 9.85 2.65 -20.10
N GLU A 175 10.88 2.56 -19.26
CA GLU A 175 12.23 2.13 -19.60
C GLU A 175 12.31 0.61 -19.86
#